data_c1944af2d2fd918f09f37c566d1d83b6
#
_entry.id   c1944af2d2fd918f09f37c566d1d83b6
#
_cell.length_a   1.000
_cell.length_b   1.000
_cell.length_c   1.000
_cell.angle_alpha   90.00
_cell.angle_beta   90.00
_cell.angle_gamma   90.00
#
_symmetry.space_group_name_H-M   'P 1'
#
loop_
_entity.id
_entity.type
_entity.pdbx_description
1 polymer ?
#
loop_
_entity_poly.entity_id
_entity_poly.type
_entity_poly.pdbx_seq_one_letter_code
_entity_poly.pdbx_strand_id
1 'polypeptide(L)'
;MKGIGLHTGKEVNLEFIPRREHGIAFVRDGQLIPARYDQVADTRLSTLIAGGGVTVSTIEHLMAAFYFSGITNCLVYIDGPEVPIMDGSAWEFYQEMWRVGIYEFPESGTYLQLLRPVELSLGDASVRMKPQNSFDITMSIEFRDPVGRQKRRVLDVENAFAIINSRTFTMVEEIEAIRKMGLAKGGSLDNASMARRRFFRAIVSSVAPGWGCRLLPVRNRR
;
A
#
# COMPACT_ATOMS: atom_id res chain seq x y z
N MET A 1 -13.29 -9.33 -1.47
CA MET A 1 -12.47 -9.61 -0.25
C MET A 1 -13.16 -9.04 0.98
N LYS A 2 -12.90 -9.61 2.15
CA LYS A 2 -13.53 -9.18 3.40
C LYS A 2 -12.47 -9.14 4.51
N GLY A 3 -12.51 -8.12 5.37
CA GLY A 3 -11.57 -7.99 6.48
C GLY A 3 -11.97 -6.87 7.43
N ILE A 4 -11.07 -6.51 8.34
CA ILE A 4 -11.30 -5.52 9.40
C ILE A 4 -10.44 -4.29 9.18
N GLY A 5 -11.02 -3.10 9.28
CA GLY A 5 -10.29 -1.84 9.26
C GLY A 5 -9.36 -1.70 10.48
N LEU A 6 -8.09 -1.32 10.26
CA LEU A 6 -7.09 -1.18 11.32
C LEU A 6 -7.53 -0.15 12.36
N HIS A 7 -7.96 1.03 11.91
CA HIS A 7 -8.30 2.13 12.81
C HIS A 7 -9.74 2.07 13.29
N THR A 8 -10.66 1.71 12.41
CA THR A 8 -12.10 1.69 12.74
C THR A 8 -12.53 0.44 13.51
N GLY A 9 -11.84 -0.69 13.31
CA GLY A 9 -12.24 -1.99 13.83
C GLY A 9 -13.52 -2.54 13.21
N LYS A 10 -14.01 -1.92 12.13
CA LYS A 10 -15.23 -2.35 11.44
C LYS A 10 -14.88 -3.40 10.40
N GLU A 11 -15.79 -4.35 10.23
CA GLU A 11 -15.76 -5.28 9.12
C GLU A 11 -16.12 -4.56 7.84
N VAL A 12 -15.38 -4.82 6.76
CA VAL A 12 -15.51 -4.14 5.47
C VAL A 12 -15.33 -5.14 4.33
N ASN A 13 -16.14 -5.00 3.31
CA ASN A 13 -16.06 -5.76 2.07
C ASN A 13 -15.48 -4.91 0.95
N LEU A 14 -14.63 -5.54 0.12
CA LEU A 14 -14.10 -4.98 -1.11
C LEU A 14 -14.51 -5.84 -2.30
N GLU A 15 -14.91 -5.16 -3.37
CA GLU A 15 -15.11 -5.77 -4.68
C GLU A 15 -14.27 -5.01 -5.72
N PHE A 16 -13.56 -5.74 -6.58
CA PHE A 16 -12.70 -5.19 -7.61
C PHE A 16 -13.32 -5.42 -8.99
N ILE A 17 -13.55 -4.36 -9.72
CA ILE A 17 -14.13 -4.41 -11.07
C ILE A 17 -13.15 -3.80 -12.07
N PRO A 18 -12.67 -4.57 -13.07
CA PRO A 18 -11.88 -4.01 -14.16
C PRO A 18 -12.65 -2.91 -14.89
N ARG A 19 -11.94 -1.83 -15.27
CA ARG A 19 -12.54 -0.71 -16.02
C ARG A 19 -11.63 -0.28 -17.18
N ARG A 20 -12.23 0.25 -18.23
CA ARG A 20 -11.50 0.79 -19.39
C ARG A 20 -10.89 2.16 -19.12
N GLU A 21 -11.58 2.98 -18.32
CA GLU A 21 -11.08 4.31 -17.97
C GLU A 21 -9.84 4.20 -17.10
N HIS A 22 -8.89 5.10 -17.38
CA HIS A 22 -7.63 5.13 -16.66
C HIS A 22 -7.77 5.39 -15.16
N GLY A 23 -6.95 4.70 -14.43
CA GLY A 23 -6.74 4.91 -13.01
C GLY A 23 -7.60 4.00 -12.14
N ILE A 24 -7.20 3.98 -10.88
CA ILE A 24 -7.93 3.31 -9.80
C ILE A 24 -8.86 4.32 -9.17
N ALA A 25 -10.09 3.91 -8.88
CA ALA A 25 -11.04 4.72 -8.14
C ALA A 25 -11.81 3.87 -7.13
N PHE A 26 -12.12 4.47 -6.00
CA PHE A 26 -12.98 3.87 -4.99
C PHE A 26 -14.41 4.31 -5.18
N VAL A 27 -15.35 3.40 -4.94
CA VAL A 27 -16.80 3.69 -4.94
C VAL A 27 -17.34 3.37 -3.57
N ARG A 28 -17.81 4.41 -2.87
CA ARG A 28 -18.41 4.29 -1.55
C ARG A 28 -19.69 5.14 -1.48
N ASP A 29 -20.75 4.57 -0.93
CA ASP A 29 -22.07 5.26 -0.77
C ASP A 29 -22.53 5.93 -2.09
N GLY A 30 -22.29 5.27 -3.25
CA GLY A 30 -22.61 5.78 -4.58
C GLY A 30 -21.68 6.89 -5.10
N GLN A 31 -20.68 7.31 -4.34
CA GLN A 31 -19.73 8.34 -4.73
C GLN A 31 -18.43 7.71 -5.24
N LEU A 32 -17.93 8.23 -6.37
CA LEU A 32 -16.65 7.81 -6.97
C LEU A 32 -15.53 8.76 -6.53
N ILE A 33 -14.47 8.20 -5.93
CA ILE A 33 -13.28 8.92 -5.48
C ILE A 33 -12.08 8.38 -6.25
N PRO A 34 -11.50 9.12 -7.20
CA PRO A 34 -10.26 8.70 -7.86
C PRO A 34 -9.11 8.56 -6.85
N ALA A 35 -8.35 7.47 -6.94
CA ALA A 35 -7.16 7.27 -6.11
C ALA A 35 -5.99 8.09 -6.66
N ARG A 36 -6.08 9.41 -6.55
CA ARG A 36 -5.11 10.38 -7.08
C ARG A 36 -4.59 11.26 -5.95
N TYR A 37 -3.40 11.81 -6.14
CA TYR A 37 -2.73 12.68 -5.15
C TYR A 37 -3.58 13.92 -4.78
N ASP A 38 -4.35 14.45 -5.72
CA ASP A 38 -5.21 15.62 -5.52
C ASP A 38 -6.50 15.30 -4.73
N GLN A 39 -6.79 14.04 -4.48
CA GLN A 39 -7.88 13.58 -3.60
C GLN A 39 -7.39 13.22 -2.19
N VAL A 40 -6.07 13.27 -1.95
CA VAL A 40 -5.51 12.98 -0.61
C VAL A 40 -5.89 14.10 0.35
N ALA A 41 -6.63 13.77 1.40
CA ALA A 41 -7.13 14.72 2.39
C ALA A 41 -6.38 14.63 3.75
N ASP A 42 -5.82 13.47 4.08
CA ASP A 42 -5.00 13.27 5.28
C ASP A 42 -3.96 12.16 5.05
N THR A 43 -2.80 12.30 5.73
CA THR A 43 -1.71 11.31 5.69
C THR A 43 -1.22 10.93 7.09
N ARG A 44 -1.95 11.31 8.14
CA ARG A 44 -1.62 10.93 9.51
C ARG A 44 -1.99 9.48 9.77
N LEU A 45 -1.00 8.64 10.03
CA LEU A 45 -1.09 7.21 10.31
C LEU A 45 -1.66 6.35 9.17
N SER A 46 -2.22 6.92 8.12
CA SER A 46 -2.68 6.24 6.91
C SER A 46 -2.93 7.25 5.79
N THR A 47 -3.03 6.79 4.55
CA THR A 47 -3.46 7.63 3.43
C THR A 47 -4.98 7.64 3.34
N LEU A 48 -5.57 8.84 3.47
CA LEU A 48 -6.99 9.08 3.34
C LEU A 48 -7.28 9.89 2.09
N ILE A 49 -8.20 9.40 1.25
CA ILE A 49 -8.74 10.14 0.11
C ILE A 49 -10.18 10.57 0.37
N ALA A 50 -10.59 11.70 -0.23
CA ALA A 50 -11.91 12.28 -0.06
C ALA A 50 -12.49 12.75 -1.39
N GLY A 51 -13.79 12.61 -1.56
CA GLY A 51 -14.54 13.11 -2.73
C GLY A 51 -16.03 12.88 -2.56
N GLY A 52 -16.87 13.77 -3.12
CA GLY A 52 -18.32 13.61 -3.05
C GLY A 52 -18.91 13.57 -1.65
N GLY A 53 -18.23 14.13 -0.64
CA GLY A 53 -18.69 14.11 0.76
C GLY A 53 -18.40 12.80 1.50
N VAL A 54 -17.68 11.86 0.89
CA VAL A 54 -17.26 10.60 1.51
C VAL A 54 -15.74 10.47 1.54
N THR A 55 -15.22 9.58 2.38
CA THR A 55 -13.78 9.33 2.53
C THR A 55 -13.48 7.85 2.51
N VAL A 56 -12.27 7.49 2.06
CA VAL A 56 -11.71 6.14 2.20
C VAL A 56 -10.29 6.28 2.75
N SER A 57 -9.99 5.59 3.83
CA SER A 57 -8.67 5.60 4.48
C SER A 57 -7.91 4.28 4.32
N THR A 58 -6.62 4.29 4.68
CA THR A 58 -5.73 3.12 4.71
C THR A 58 -5.62 2.43 3.33
N ILE A 59 -5.54 3.25 2.27
CA ILE A 59 -5.49 2.73 0.88
C ILE A 59 -4.10 2.25 0.47
N GLU A 60 -3.03 2.59 1.19
CA GLU A 60 -1.62 2.42 0.81
C GLU A 60 -1.25 0.96 0.52
N HIS A 61 -1.69 0.00 1.33
CA HIS A 61 -1.38 -1.43 1.14
C HIS A 61 -2.05 -1.99 -0.11
N LEU A 62 -3.31 -1.63 -0.34
CA LEU A 62 -4.04 -2.01 -1.54
C LEU A 62 -3.45 -1.37 -2.80
N MET A 63 -3.09 -0.07 -2.74
CA MET A 63 -2.45 0.61 -3.86
C MET A 63 -1.08 0.01 -4.19
N ALA A 64 -0.31 -0.41 -3.18
CA ALA A 64 0.94 -1.15 -3.38
C ALA A 64 0.69 -2.50 -4.07
N ALA A 65 -0.35 -3.24 -3.67
CA ALA A 65 -0.72 -4.50 -4.31
C ALA A 65 -1.11 -4.30 -5.78
N PHE A 66 -1.90 -3.27 -6.10
CA PHE A 66 -2.21 -2.92 -7.49
C PHE A 66 -0.96 -2.63 -8.30
N TYR A 67 -0.06 -1.81 -7.76
CA TYR A 67 1.19 -1.47 -8.43
C TYR A 67 2.03 -2.72 -8.75
N PHE A 68 2.26 -3.58 -7.78
CA PHE A 68 3.05 -4.81 -7.95
C PHE A 68 2.36 -5.87 -8.80
N SER A 69 1.05 -5.82 -8.93
CA SER A 69 0.29 -6.68 -9.84
C SER A 69 0.20 -6.13 -11.27
N GLY A 70 0.69 -4.91 -11.51
CA GLY A 70 0.58 -4.23 -12.81
C GLY A 70 -0.85 -3.76 -13.12
N ILE A 71 -1.74 -3.70 -12.13
CA ILE A 71 -3.12 -3.25 -12.30
C ILE A 71 -3.15 -1.73 -12.30
N THR A 72 -3.56 -1.14 -13.41
CA THR A 72 -3.62 0.30 -13.61
C THR A 72 -5.05 0.85 -13.60
N ASN A 73 -6.04 0.01 -13.87
CA ASN A 73 -7.43 0.41 -14.08
C ASN A 73 -8.37 -0.49 -13.29
N CYS A 74 -8.97 0.03 -12.23
CA CYS A 74 -9.88 -0.71 -11.38
C CYS A 74 -10.88 0.19 -10.66
N LEU A 75 -12.14 -0.25 -10.55
CA LEU A 75 -13.08 0.27 -9.56
C LEU A 75 -13.01 -0.62 -8.32
N VAL A 76 -12.86 0.00 -7.16
CA VAL A 76 -12.87 -0.65 -5.86
C VAL A 76 -14.14 -0.24 -5.14
N TYR A 77 -15.14 -1.13 -5.13
CA TYR A 77 -16.31 -0.93 -4.30
C TYR A 77 -15.99 -1.27 -2.85
N ILE A 78 -16.38 -0.39 -1.96
CA ILE A 78 -16.12 -0.52 -0.52
C ILE A 78 -17.36 -0.09 0.26
N ASP A 79 -17.79 -0.92 1.20
CA ASP A 79 -18.96 -0.66 2.05
C ASP A 79 -18.62 0.01 3.40
N GLY A 80 -17.35 0.33 3.63
CA GLY A 80 -16.87 0.96 4.85
C GLY A 80 -15.94 2.16 4.60
N PRO A 81 -15.57 2.88 5.67
CA PRO A 81 -14.74 4.08 5.57
C PRO A 81 -13.24 3.80 5.43
N GLU A 82 -12.83 2.55 5.54
CA GLU A 82 -11.42 2.16 5.63
C GLU A 82 -11.17 0.86 4.88
N VAL A 83 -10.11 0.79 4.09
CA VAL A 83 -9.67 -0.47 3.46
C VAL A 83 -9.26 -1.45 4.56
N PRO A 84 -9.71 -2.73 4.52
CA PRO A 84 -9.32 -3.70 5.54
C PRO A 84 -7.81 -3.91 5.56
N ILE A 85 -7.25 -4.08 6.75
CA ILE A 85 -5.79 -4.17 6.93
C ILE A 85 -5.23 -5.54 6.54
N MET A 86 -6.06 -6.56 6.46
CA MET A 86 -5.67 -7.95 6.21
C MET A 86 -4.60 -8.43 7.20
N ASP A 87 -3.47 -8.96 6.72
CA ASP A 87 -2.32 -9.36 7.54
C ASP A 87 -1.40 -8.20 7.92
N GLY A 88 -1.75 -6.98 7.52
CA GLY A 88 -0.95 -5.76 7.75
C GLY A 88 0.06 -5.45 6.66
N SER A 89 0.09 -6.23 5.59
CA SER A 89 0.94 -6.05 4.41
C SER A 89 0.11 -5.88 3.14
N ALA A 90 0.76 -5.77 1.99
CA ALA A 90 0.09 -5.79 0.68
C ALA A 90 -0.08 -7.23 0.14
N TRP A 91 0.45 -8.24 0.85
CA TRP A 91 0.58 -9.61 0.35
C TRP A 91 -0.75 -10.30 0.06
N GLU A 92 -1.70 -10.25 0.99
CA GLU A 92 -3.00 -10.92 0.79
C GLU A 92 -3.79 -10.32 -0.37
N PHE A 93 -3.73 -8.99 -0.57
CA PHE A 93 -4.33 -8.34 -1.75
C PHE A 93 -3.67 -8.80 -3.03
N TYR A 94 -2.34 -8.83 -3.05
CA TYR A 94 -1.56 -9.28 -4.20
C TYR A 94 -1.88 -10.73 -4.58
N GLN A 95 -1.89 -11.65 -3.59
CA GLN A 95 -2.23 -13.05 -3.82
C GLN A 95 -3.62 -13.22 -4.40
N GLU A 96 -4.61 -12.48 -3.88
CA GLU A 96 -5.98 -12.59 -4.34
C GLU A 96 -6.14 -12.09 -5.78
N MET A 97 -5.47 -10.99 -6.15
CA MET A 97 -5.46 -10.48 -7.54
C MET A 97 -4.91 -11.52 -8.52
N TRP A 98 -3.81 -12.18 -8.15
CA TRP A 98 -3.24 -13.24 -8.99
C TRP A 98 -4.07 -14.52 -9.01
N ARG A 99 -4.74 -14.84 -7.91
CA ARG A 99 -5.61 -16.01 -7.83
C ARG A 99 -6.84 -15.90 -8.75
N VAL A 100 -7.44 -14.71 -8.85
CA VAL A 100 -8.60 -14.47 -9.70
C VAL A 100 -8.23 -14.18 -11.16
N GLY A 101 -6.98 -13.81 -11.40
CA GLY A 101 -6.46 -13.42 -12.71
C GLY A 101 -6.59 -11.93 -12.99
N ILE A 102 -5.76 -11.45 -13.92
CA ILE A 102 -5.70 -10.04 -14.34
C ILE A 102 -6.21 -9.97 -15.78
N TYR A 103 -7.15 -9.07 -16.02
CA TYR A 103 -7.66 -8.81 -17.36
C TYR A 103 -6.83 -7.71 -18.03
N GLU A 104 -6.31 -8.00 -19.23
CA GLU A 104 -5.59 -7.02 -20.04
C GLU A 104 -6.53 -6.40 -21.08
N PHE A 105 -6.67 -5.08 -21.03
CA PHE A 105 -7.38 -4.33 -22.05
C PHE A 105 -6.46 -4.13 -23.26
N PRO A 106 -7.00 -4.19 -24.50
CA PRO A 106 -6.19 -4.03 -25.71
C PRO A 106 -5.66 -2.60 -25.91
N GLU A 107 -6.26 -1.63 -25.24
CA GLU A 107 -5.87 -0.21 -25.33
C GLU A 107 -4.59 0.05 -24.52
N SER A 108 -3.66 0.81 -25.11
CA SER A 108 -2.43 1.22 -24.41
C SER A 108 -2.73 2.14 -23.23
N GLY A 109 -2.06 1.92 -22.13
CA GLY A 109 -2.14 2.78 -20.95
C GLY A 109 -1.53 4.17 -21.20
N THR A 110 -1.99 5.16 -20.45
CA THR A 110 -1.36 6.49 -20.37
C THR A 110 -0.31 6.48 -19.28
N TYR A 111 0.89 6.94 -19.60
CA TYR A 111 2.00 7.03 -18.67
C TYR A 111 2.41 8.48 -18.46
N LEU A 112 2.73 8.84 -17.21
CA LEU A 112 3.37 10.11 -16.91
C LEU A 112 4.89 9.93 -17.00
N GLN A 113 5.53 10.72 -17.85
CA GLN A 113 6.98 10.77 -17.96
C GLN A 113 7.52 12.03 -17.30
N LEU A 114 8.49 11.85 -16.42
CA LEU A 114 9.18 12.97 -15.80
C LEU A 114 10.22 13.51 -16.81
N LEU A 115 10.10 14.80 -17.18
CA LEU A 115 11.00 15.43 -18.16
C LEU A 115 12.21 16.12 -17.53
N ARG A 116 12.15 16.46 -16.24
CA ARG A 116 13.24 17.12 -15.50
C ARG A 116 13.22 16.67 -14.04
N PRO A 117 14.35 16.76 -13.32
CA PRO A 117 14.37 16.46 -11.90
C PRO A 117 13.40 17.37 -11.11
N VAL A 118 12.74 16.78 -10.13
CA VAL A 118 11.86 17.47 -9.18
C VAL A 118 12.29 17.11 -7.77
N GLU A 119 12.37 18.11 -6.91
CA GLU A 119 12.69 17.93 -5.50
C GLU A 119 11.71 18.75 -4.65
N LEU A 120 11.17 18.12 -3.62
CA LEU A 120 10.25 18.76 -2.68
C LEU A 120 10.69 18.42 -1.26
N SER A 121 10.62 19.39 -0.36
CA SER A 121 10.93 19.21 1.06
C SER A 121 9.82 19.81 1.92
N LEU A 122 9.48 19.12 2.99
CA LEU A 122 8.50 19.56 3.99
C LEU A 122 9.02 19.14 5.38
N GLY A 123 9.50 20.11 6.16
CA GLY A 123 10.20 19.83 7.41
C GLY A 123 11.41 18.91 7.17
N ASP A 124 11.48 17.81 7.90
CA ASP A 124 12.55 16.81 7.77
C ASP A 124 12.30 15.78 6.66
N ALA A 125 11.14 15.84 6.01
CA ALA A 125 10.80 14.95 4.91
C ALA A 125 11.19 15.57 3.56
N SER A 126 11.73 14.75 2.66
CA SER A 126 12.03 15.18 1.29
C SER A 126 11.75 14.06 0.29
N VAL A 127 11.36 14.47 -0.90
CA VAL A 127 11.20 13.58 -2.06
C VAL A 127 11.98 14.14 -3.24
N ARG A 128 12.71 13.28 -3.93
CA ARG A 128 13.46 13.64 -5.14
C ARG A 128 13.15 12.65 -6.25
N MET A 129 12.71 13.17 -7.39
CA MET A 129 12.46 12.39 -8.59
C MET A 129 13.41 12.79 -9.69
N LYS A 130 13.85 11.84 -10.51
CA LYS A 130 14.73 12.08 -11.66
C LYS A 130 14.18 11.33 -12.87
N PRO A 131 14.29 11.91 -14.10
CA PRO A 131 14.01 11.18 -15.31
C PRO A 131 14.88 9.93 -15.43
N GLN A 132 14.26 8.80 -15.79
CA GLN A 132 14.96 7.52 -15.90
C GLN A 132 14.10 6.56 -16.76
N ASN A 133 14.72 5.54 -17.33
CA ASN A 133 14.03 4.55 -18.18
C ASN A 133 13.42 3.39 -17.35
N SER A 134 13.71 3.34 -16.06
CA SER A 134 13.16 2.37 -15.12
C SER A 134 12.47 3.09 -13.97
N PHE A 135 11.61 2.38 -13.25
CA PHE A 135 10.98 2.91 -12.06
C PHE A 135 11.70 2.35 -10.82
N ASP A 136 12.51 3.19 -10.21
CA ASP A 136 13.28 2.89 -9.00
C ASP A 136 12.76 3.72 -7.83
N ILE A 137 12.54 3.09 -6.70
CA ILE A 137 12.26 3.78 -5.45
C ILE A 137 13.37 3.52 -4.45
N THR A 138 13.94 4.59 -3.90
CA THR A 138 14.77 4.50 -2.70
C THR A 138 14.08 5.24 -1.58
N MET A 139 13.77 4.54 -0.49
CA MET A 139 13.16 5.10 0.70
C MET A 139 14.12 5.03 1.88
N SER A 140 14.18 6.09 2.66
CA SER A 140 14.87 6.13 3.95
C SER A 140 13.91 6.62 5.00
N ILE A 141 13.89 5.93 6.14
CA ILE A 141 13.09 6.30 7.31
C ILE A 141 14.01 6.34 8.53
N GLU A 142 13.68 7.18 9.49
CA GLU A 142 14.38 7.26 10.76
C GLU A 142 13.36 7.33 11.90
N PHE A 143 13.41 6.34 12.76
CA PHE A 143 12.57 6.22 13.94
C PHE A 143 13.45 6.08 15.17
N ARG A 144 12.86 6.25 16.36
CA ARG A 144 13.53 5.94 17.62
C ARG A 144 13.90 4.45 17.69
N ASP A 145 14.88 4.12 18.51
CA ASP A 145 15.16 2.71 18.83
C ASP A 145 13.90 1.99 19.32
N PRO A 146 13.72 0.73 18.89
CA PRO A 146 14.65 -0.18 18.23
C PRO A 146 14.60 -0.16 16.69
N VAL A 147 13.73 0.65 16.06
CA VAL A 147 13.57 0.68 14.60
C VAL A 147 14.77 1.36 13.93
N GLY A 148 15.24 2.50 14.51
CA GLY A 148 16.39 3.23 14.03
C GLY A 148 16.24 3.73 12.59
N ARG A 149 17.39 3.97 11.96
CA ARG A 149 17.48 4.38 10.57
C ARG A 149 17.45 3.18 9.64
N GLN A 150 16.54 3.21 8.66
CA GLN A 150 16.44 2.17 7.64
C GLN A 150 16.45 2.78 6.26
N LYS A 151 17.05 2.07 5.30
CA LYS A 151 17.05 2.43 3.89
C LYS A 151 16.78 1.19 3.05
N ARG A 152 15.85 1.32 2.10
CA ARG A 152 15.51 0.29 1.12
C ARG A 152 15.50 0.88 -0.28
N ARG A 153 15.93 0.07 -1.23
CA ARG A 153 15.81 0.36 -2.66
C ARG A 153 15.01 -0.76 -3.31
N VAL A 154 14.01 -0.38 -4.07
CA VAL A 154 13.20 -1.24 -4.91
C VAL A 154 13.62 -0.99 -6.35
N LEU A 155 14.18 -2.00 -6.95
CA LEU A 155 14.52 -2.03 -8.35
C LEU A 155 13.60 -3.07 -8.96
N ASP A 156 12.66 -2.63 -9.76
CA ASP A 156 11.84 -3.56 -10.52
C ASP A 156 10.86 -4.45 -9.72
N VAL A 157 9.93 -5.07 -10.43
CA VAL A 157 8.92 -6.00 -9.87
C VAL A 157 9.56 -7.23 -9.21
N GLU A 158 10.76 -7.64 -9.65
CA GLU A 158 11.47 -8.80 -9.08
C GLU A 158 11.83 -8.63 -7.61
N ASN A 159 12.08 -7.40 -7.16
CA ASN A 159 12.32 -7.09 -5.75
C ASN A 159 11.04 -6.80 -4.95
N ALA A 160 9.88 -6.83 -5.60
CA ALA A 160 8.59 -6.58 -4.98
C ALA A 160 8.31 -7.52 -3.80
N PHE A 161 8.68 -8.80 -3.92
CA PHE A 161 8.48 -9.80 -2.86
C PHE A 161 9.14 -9.43 -1.54
N ALA A 162 10.26 -8.73 -1.56
CA ALA A 162 10.93 -8.28 -0.34
C ALA A 162 10.16 -7.17 0.39
N ILE A 163 9.25 -6.48 -0.31
CA ILE A 163 8.56 -5.30 0.20
C ILE A 163 7.07 -5.56 0.39
N ILE A 164 6.45 -6.30 -0.51
CA ILE A 164 5.02 -6.57 -0.48
C ILE A 164 4.56 -7.25 0.81
N ASN A 165 5.47 -7.97 1.48
CA ASN A 165 5.26 -8.61 2.78
C ASN A 165 5.60 -7.69 3.97
N SER A 166 6.00 -6.43 3.70
CA SER A 166 6.30 -5.50 4.79
C SER A 166 5.02 -5.10 5.48
N ARG A 167 4.96 -5.38 6.79
CA ARG A 167 3.77 -5.12 7.60
C ARG A 167 3.80 -3.73 8.21
N THR A 168 2.64 -3.15 8.40
CA THR A 168 2.49 -1.98 9.24
C THR A 168 3.04 -2.24 10.64
N PHE A 169 3.63 -1.23 11.28
CA PHE A 169 4.19 -1.38 12.62
C PHE A 169 3.83 -0.17 13.51
N THR A 170 3.92 -0.37 14.80
CA THR A 170 3.80 0.67 15.81
C THR A 170 4.79 0.45 16.94
N MET A 171 5.18 1.54 17.60
CA MET A 171 5.93 1.45 18.86
C MET A 171 4.98 1.08 19.99
N VAL A 172 5.37 0.14 20.85
CA VAL A 172 4.52 -0.32 21.97
C VAL A 172 4.06 0.84 22.86
N GLU A 173 4.95 1.83 23.05
CA GLU A 173 4.68 3.00 23.86
C GLU A 173 3.63 3.94 23.26
N GLU A 174 3.36 3.84 21.98
CA GLU A 174 2.42 4.71 21.25
C GLU A 174 1.00 4.12 21.20
N ILE A 175 0.84 2.81 21.47
CA ILE A 175 -0.43 2.09 21.33
C ILE A 175 -1.54 2.73 22.17
N GLU A 176 -1.25 3.08 23.42
CA GLU A 176 -2.25 3.70 24.30
C GLU A 176 -2.69 5.07 23.80
N ALA A 177 -1.74 5.88 23.30
CA ALA A 177 -2.05 7.19 22.75
C ALA A 177 -2.90 7.07 21.49
N ILE A 178 -2.55 6.15 20.58
CA ILE A 178 -3.30 5.88 19.35
C ILE A 178 -4.73 5.39 19.69
N ARG A 179 -4.88 4.51 20.67
CA ARG A 179 -6.19 4.03 21.13
C ARG A 179 -7.03 5.12 21.80
N LYS A 180 -6.42 6.03 22.56
CA LYS A 180 -7.11 7.18 23.16
C LYS A 180 -7.64 8.14 22.09
N MET A 181 -6.99 8.22 20.93
CA MET A 181 -7.49 8.96 19.76
C MET A 181 -8.64 8.23 19.02
N GLY A 182 -9.06 7.05 19.50
CA GLY A 182 -10.11 6.26 18.88
C GLY A 182 -9.67 5.47 17.65
N LEU A 183 -8.35 5.34 17.44
CA LEU A 183 -7.72 4.61 16.32
C LEU A 183 -7.22 3.23 16.77
N ALA A 184 -6.72 2.42 15.81
CA ALA A 184 -6.20 1.07 16.01
C ALA A 184 -7.16 0.11 16.76
N LYS A 185 -8.47 0.25 16.55
CA LYS A 185 -9.49 -0.58 17.18
C LYS A 185 -9.48 -2.02 16.65
N GLY A 186 -9.08 -2.21 15.39
CA GLY A 186 -8.92 -3.51 14.74
C GLY A 186 -7.49 -4.05 14.77
N GLY A 187 -6.55 -3.33 15.42
CA GLY A 187 -5.15 -3.72 15.49
C GLY A 187 -4.90 -4.92 16.38
N SER A 188 -4.19 -5.93 15.87
CA SER A 188 -3.77 -7.15 16.56
C SER A 188 -2.35 -7.54 16.16
N LEU A 189 -1.77 -8.55 16.80
CA LEU A 189 -0.47 -9.11 16.40
C LEU A 189 -0.52 -9.83 15.04
N ASP A 190 -1.72 -10.21 14.60
CA ASP A 190 -1.90 -10.87 13.30
C ASP A 190 -1.79 -9.89 12.14
N ASN A 191 -2.07 -8.60 12.38
CA ASN A 191 -2.12 -7.57 11.34
C ASN A 191 -1.21 -6.37 11.56
N ALA A 192 -0.46 -6.32 12.66
CA ALA A 192 0.52 -5.26 12.92
C ALA A 192 1.74 -5.78 13.67
N SER A 193 2.90 -5.25 13.33
CA SER A 193 4.14 -5.54 14.05
C SER A 193 4.33 -4.54 15.18
N MET A 194 4.76 -5.02 16.36
CA MET A 194 5.04 -4.18 17.53
C MET A 194 6.54 -4.05 17.77
N ALA A 195 7.06 -2.83 17.71
CA ALA A 195 8.45 -2.55 18.01
C ALA A 195 8.67 -2.33 19.51
N ARG A 196 9.53 -3.14 20.16
CA ARG A 196 9.88 -3.08 21.57
C ARG A 196 11.40 -3.04 21.79
N ARG A 197 11.90 -2.17 22.66
CA ARG A 197 13.35 -1.95 22.91
C ARG A 197 14.18 -3.22 23.15
N ARG A 198 13.59 -4.35 23.55
CA ARG A 198 14.35 -5.58 23.89
C ARG A 198 14.31 -6.70 22.84
N PHE A 199 13.52 -6.60 21.77
CA PHE A 199 13.28 -7.73 20.86
C PHE A 199 13.34 -7.42 19.35
N PHE A 200 13.91 -6.27 18.97
CA PHE A 200 13.92 -5.89 17.57
C PHE A 200 15.23 -6.30 16.89
N ARG A 201 15.38 -7.59 16.62
CA ARG A 201 16.27 -8.09 15.57
C ARG A 201 15.37 -8.60 14.46
N ALA A 202 15.33 -7.86 13.34
CA ALA A 202 14.70 -8.27 12.07
C ALA A 202 13.16 -8.14 11.91
N ILE A 203 12.65 -6.93 11.66
CA ILE A 203 11.45 -6.78 10.82
C ILE A 203 11.80 -7.04 9.33
N VAL A 204 13.06 -7.16 8.98
CA VAL A 204 13.55 -7.17 7.60
C VAL A 204 14.08 -8.52 7.12
N SER A 205 14.05 -9.58 7.92
CA SER A 205 14.66 -10.86 7.55
C SER A 205 13.84 -12.13 7.78
N SER A 206 12.53 -12.05 7.91
CA SER A 206 11.71 -13.26 7.91
C SER A 206 11.18 -13.62 6.53
N VAL A 207 12.05 -13.73 5.53
CA VAL A 207 11.77 -14.58 4.39
C VAL A 207 12.12 -15.99 4.85
N ALA A 208 11.13 -16.78 5.21
CA ALA A 208 11.33 -18.19 5.47
C ALA A 208 11.90 -18.86 4.21
N PRO A 209 13.03 -19.58 4.29
CA PRO A 209 13.51 -20.37 3.16
C PRO A 209 12.60 -21.60 3.03
N GLY A 210 11.75 -21.64 2.01
CA GLY A 210 11.04 -22.89 1.80
C GLY A 210 9.85 -22.93 0.85
N TRP A 211 9.46 -21.86 0.18
CA TRP A 211 8.43 -21.98 -0.87
C TRP A 211 9.01 -21.54 -2.21
N GLY A 212 9.44 -22.55 -2.97
CA GLY A 212 9.85 -22.36 -4.36
C GLY A 212 8.65 -22.02 -5.25
N CYS A 213 8.34 -20.74 -5.36
CA CYS A 213 7.42 -20.25 -6.37
C CYS A 213 8.20 -20.10 -7.68
N ARG A 214 7.95 -20.94 -8.67
CA ARG A 214 8.47 -20.75 -10.04
C ARG A 214 7.79 -19.53 -10.63
N LEU A 215 8.54 -18.46 -10.79
CA LEU A 215 8.14 -17.33 -11.62
C LEU A 215 8.02 -17.81 -13.07
N LEU A 216 6.83 -17.70 -13.64
CA LEU A 216 6.68 -17.82 -15.08
C LEU A 216 7.25 -16.54 -15.72
N PRO A 217 8.06 -16.66 -16.79
CA PRO A 217 8.67 -15.51 -17.42
C PRO A 217 7.59 -14.63 -18.05
N VAL A 218 7.58 -13.35 -17.70
CA VAL A 218 6.83 -12.32 -18.41
C VAL A 218 7.34 -12.32 -19.85
N ARG A 219 6.50 -12.73 -20.80
CA ARG A 219 6.84 -12.64 -22.22
C ARG A 219 6.84 -11.17 -22.63
N ASN A 220 8.02 -10.60 -22.75
CA ASN A 220 8.22 -9.39 -23.53
C ASN A 220 7.81 -9.71 -24.99
N ARG A 221 6.68 -9.20 -25.44
CA ARG A 221 6.39 -9.09 -26.86
C ARG A 221 6.80 -7.69 -27.31
N ARG A 222 7.74 -7.69 -28.23
CA ARG A 222 8.15 -6.52 -29.01
C ARG A 222 6.98 -5.98 -29.83
#